data_a08ad674f0863cfb75f4583458e70ecb
#
_entry.id   a08ad674f0863cfb75f4583458e70ecb
#
_cell.length_a   1.000
_cell.length_b   1.000
_cell.length_c   1.000
_cell.angle_alpha   90.00
_cell.angle_beta   90.00
_cell.angle_gamma   90.00
#
_symmetry.space_group_name_H-M   'P 1'
#
loop_
_entity.id
_entity.type
_entity.pdbx_description
1 polymer ?
#
loop_
_entity_poly.entity_id
_entity_poly.type
_entity_poly.pdbx_seq_one_letter_code
_entity_poly.pdbx_strand_id
1 'polypeptide(L)'
;QNKELMQAYRLLKNTNTSFFLTGRAGTGKTTFVKNAQKEINKNFIVLAPTGVAAINAGGMTIHSFFGFEPKVLTPYDKASLNKENYAILRASDTIIIDEVSMVRCDLIDAMNRTLQKCMKNTLPFGGKQMLFVGDMFQLEPVVTADDKEEMKKHYGDKKPFFFNADVFSYITINPIELRQVYRQTDERFISLLDNIRNENICQDDMATLNSRVGKPYDDEKAVITLTSTNRVAKNI
;
A
#
# COMPACT_ATOMS: atom_id res chain seq x y z
N GLN A 1 14.69 -3.96 21.15
CA GLN A 1 13.35 -3.52 20.66
C GLN A 1 13.55 -2.56 19.49
N ASN A 2 12.82 -2.77 18.42
CA ASN A 2 12.88 -1.91 17.23
C ASN A 2 12.22 -0.55 17.55
N LYS A 3 13.04 0.52 17.56
CA LYS A 3 12.60 1.87 17.96
C LYS A 3 11.53 2.43 17.02
N GLU A 4 11.67 2.15 15.74
CA GLU A 4 10.74 2.62 14.70
C GLU A 4 9.36 1.98 14.85
N LEU A 5 9.31 0.67 15.11
CA LEU A 5 8.04 -0.01 15.41
C LEU A 5 7.37 0.54 16.67
N MET A 6 8.15 0.82 17.70
CA MET A 6 7.62 1.43 18.94
C MET A 6 7.09 2.84 18.70
N GLN A 7 7.77 3.63 17.87
CA GLN A 7 7.31 4.97 17.49
C GLN A 7 5.99 4.88 16.71
N ALA A 8 5.92 4.00 15.70
CA ALA A 8 4.70 3.77 14.93
C ALA A 8 3.52 3.34 15.82
N TYR A 9 3.79 2.41 16.74
CA TYR A 9 2.79 1.93 17.69
C TYR A 9 2.27 3.05 18.61
N ARG A 10 3.15 3.90 19.13
CA ARG A 10 2.77 5.05 19.98
C ARG A 10 1.92 6.06 19.23
N LEU A 11 2.31 6.42 17.99
CA LEU A 11 1.53 7.33 17.15
C LEU A 11 0.14 6.76 16.86
N LEU A 12 0.09 5.48 16.47
CA LEU A 12 -1.16 4.83 16.13
C LEU A 12 -2.11 4.73 17.32
N LYS A 13 -1.59 4.36 18.50
CA LYS A 13 -2.37 4.14 19.71
C LYS A 13 -2.82 5.43 20.38
N ASN A 14 -1.90 6.40 20.54
CA ASN A 14 -2.08 7.51 21.47
C ASN A 14 -2.42 8.83 20.78
N THR A 15 -2.45 8.88 19.47
CA THR A 15 -2.70 10.12 18.70
C THR A 15 -3.69 9.87 17.56
N ASN A 16 -4.13 10.97 16.94
CA ASN A 16 -4.85 10.94 15.66
C ASN A 16 -3.98 11.43 14.50
N THR A 17 -2.67 11.50 14.70
CA THR A 17 -1.71 11.92 13.67
C THR A 17 -1.60 10.86 12.59
N SER A 18 -1.84 11.23 11.35
CA SER A 18 -1.62 10.37 10.20
C SER A 18 -0.13 10.25 9.88
N PHE A 19 0.31 9.08 9.43
CA PHE A 19 1.72 8.84 9.11
C PHE A 19 1.90 7.76 8.03
N PHE A 20 3.09 7.68 7.47
CA PHE A 20 3.49 6.68 6.48
C PHE A 20 4.50 5.71 7.10
N LEU A 21 4.14 4.44 7.19
CA LEU A 21 5.02 3.36 7.62
C LEU A 21 5.64 2.69 6.39
N THR A 22 6.91 2.94 6.18
CA THR A 22 7.65 2.39 5.04
C THR A 22 8.77 1.45 5.49
N GLY A 23 9.41 0.80 4.54
CA GLY A 23 10.52 -0.11 4.77
C GLY A 23 10.58 -1.21 3.73
N ARG A 24 11.72 -1.88 3.65
CA ARG A 24 11.98 -2.97 2.70
C ARG A 24 11.02 -4.15 2.87
N ALA A 25 11.00 -5.06 1.88
CA ALA A 25 10.33 -6.35 2.02
C ALA A 25 10.85 -7.08 3.27
N GLY A 26 9.96 -7.70 4.04
CA GLY A 26 10.33 -8.47 5.22
C GLY A 26 10.67 -7.67 6.48
N THR A 27 10.44 -6.36 6.52
CA THR A 27 10.65 -5.53 7.73
C THR A 27 9.48 -5.56 8.71
N GLY A 28 8.44 -6.35 8.43
CA GLY A 28 7.33 -6.58 9.37
C GLY A 28 6.16 -5.59 9.26
N LYS A 29 6.04 -4.80 8.18
CA LYS A 29 4.94 -3.83 7.99
C LYS A 29 3.55 -4.45 8.16
N THR A 30 3.22 -5.49 7.40
CA THR A 30 1.91 -6.16 7.48
C THR A 30 1.72 -6.88 8.81
N THR A 31 2.80 -7.40 9.41
CA THR A 31 2.76 -7.97 10.77
C THR A 31 2.42 -6.89 11.81
N PHE A 32 2.99 -5.69 11.67
CA PHE A 32 2.64 -4.55 12.51
C PHE A 32 1.15 -4.20 12.40
N VAL A 33 0.61 -4.14 11.17
CA VAL A 33 -0.83 -3.89 10.94
C VAL A 33 -1.69 -4.92 11.66
N LYS A 34 -1.37 -6.22 11.52
CA LYS A 34 -2.12 -7.31 12.17
C LYS A 34 -2.05 -7.25 13.71
N ASN A 35 -0.88 -6.95 14.25
CA ASN A 35 -0.71 -6.84 15.69
C ASN A 35 -1.43 -5.60 16.24
N ALA A 36 -1.34 -4.47 15.55
CA ALA A 36 -2.03 -3.25 15.94
C ALA A 36 -3.55 -3.44 16.03
N GLN A 37 -4.17 -4.17 15.09
CA GLN A 37 -5.60 -4.48 15.12
C GLN A 37 -6.01 -5.32 16.35
N LYS A 38 -5.10 -6.13 16.88
CA LYS A 38 -5.37 -7.00 18.05
C LYS A 38 -5.12 -6.32 19.39
N GLU A 39 -4.11 -5.44 19.42
CA GLU A 39 -3.56 -4.91 20.68
C GLU A 39 -4.03 -3.49 21.00
N ILE A 40 -4.41 -2.72 19.99
CA ILE A 40 -4.83 -1.33 20.16
C ILE A 40 -6.36 -1.27 20.21
N ASN A 41 -6.89 -0.67 21.27
CA ASN A 41 -8.33 -0.47 21.42
C ASN A 41 -8.78 0.75 20.58
N LYS A 42 -8.81 0.58 19.27
CA LYS A 42 -9.36 1.51 18.27
C LYS A 42 -10.12 0.71 17.22
N ASN A 43 -11.10 1.33 16.61
CA ASN A 43 -11.83 0.75 15.48
C ASN A 43 -11.06 0.99 14.19
N PHE A 44 -10.45 -0.06 13.65
CA PHE A 44 -9.67 -0.02 12.43
C PHE A 44 -10.49 -0.42 11.20
N ILE A 45 -10.28 0.29 10.10
CA ILE A 45 -10.60 -0.20 8.75
C ILE A 45 -9.25 -0.48 8.07
N VAL A 46 -9.06 -1.70 7.58
CA VAL A 46 -7.87 -2.08 6.83
C VAL A 46 -8.23 -2.30 5.38
N LEU A 47 -7.56 -1.56 4.50
CA LEU A 47 -7.81 -1.55 3.08
C LEU A 47 -6.51 -1.82 2.31
N ALA A 48 -6.64 -2.37 1.10
CA ALA A 48 -5.50 -2.59 0.21
C ALA A 48 -5.92 -2.43 -1.26
N PRO A 49 -4.97 -2.20 -2.19
CA PRO A 49 -5.29 -2.04 -3.61
C PRO A 49 -5.72 -3.34 -4.29
N THR A 50 -5.28 -4.50 -3.81
CA THR A 50 -5.55 -5.80 -4.43
C THR A 50 -6.19 -6.79 -3.45
N GLY A 51 -6.93 -7.79 -3.98
CA GLY A 51 -7.56 -8.82 -3.16
C GLY A 51 -6.54 -9.62 -2.33
N VAL A 52 -5.39 -9.96 -2.91
CA VAL A 52 -4.34 -10.71 -2.21
C VAL A 52 -3.78 -9.89 -1.04
N ALA A 53 -3.47 -8.62 -1.27
CA ALA A 53 -2.98 -7.74 -0.21
C ALA A 53 -4.05 -7.54 0.89
N ALA A 54 -5.31 -7.38 0.51
CA ALA A 54 -6.42 -7.23 1.45
C ALA A 54 -6.58 -8.46 2.36
N ILE A 55 -6.56 -9.68 1.80
CA ILE A 55 -6.59 -10.93 2.57
C ILE A 55 -5.39 -11.02 3.51
N ASN A 56 -4.20 -10.70 3.00
CA ASN A 56 -2.97 -10.74 3.81
C ASN A 56 -2.98 -9.75 4.96
N ALA A 57 -3.57 -8.58 4.79
CA ALA A 57 -3.68 -7.56 5.84
C ALA A 57 -4.88 -7.79 6.78
N GLY A 58 -5.79 -8.70 6.44
CA GLY A 58 -7.01 -8.96 7.19
C GLY A 58 -8.08 -7.87 6.98
N GLY A 59 -8.18 -7.35 5.76
CA GLY A 59 -9.09 -6.27 5.39
C GLY A 59 -9.83 -6.50 4.07
N MET A 60 -10.20 -5.40 3.41
CA MET A 60 -10.93 -5.38 2.13
C MET A 60 -10.14 -4.61 1.07
N THR A 61 -10.52 -4.76 -0.20
CA THR A 61 -9.99 -3.86 -1.23
C THR A 61 -10.64 -2.47 -1.13
N ILE A 62 -9.87 -1.43 -1.47
CA ILE A 62 -10.37 -0.04 -1.46
C ILE A 62 -11.62 0.08 -2.34
N HIS A 63 -11.56 -0.47 -3.56
CA HIS A 63 -12.68 -0.43 -4.51
C HIS A 63 -13.94 -1.11 -3.95
N SER A 64 -13.79 -2.30 -3.35
CA SER A 64 -14.92 -3.02 -2.77
C SER A 64 -15.54 -2.30 -1.58
N PHE A 65 -14.71 -1.73 -0.70
CA PHE A 65 -15.19 -1.04 0.49
C PHE A 65 -15.97 0.23 0.15
N PHE A 66 -15.43 1.08 -0.73
CA PHE A 66 -16.04 2.35 -1.12
C PHE A 66 -17.06 2.22 -2.25
N GLY A 67 -17.12 1.07 -2.94
CA GLY A 67 -17.94 0.87 -4.13
C GLY A 67 -17.46 1.75 -5.30
N PHE A 68 -16.15 1.94 -5.44
CA PHE A 68 -15.57 2.66 -6.57
C PHE A 68 -15.50 1.77 -7.81
N GLU A 69 -15.76 2.34 -8.96
CA GLU A 69 -15.53 1.68 -10.25
C GLU A 69 -14.01 1.58 -10.54
N PRO A 70 -13.56 0.51 -11.23
CA PRO A 70 -12.15 0.33 -11.58
C PRO A 70 -11.74 1.17 -12.79
N LYS A 71 -11.76 2.49 -12.63
CA LYS A 71 -11.38 3.53 -13.61
C LYS A 71 -10.61 4.64 -12.93
N VAL A 72 -10.17 5.65 -13.67
CA VAL A 72 -9.68 6.91 -13.07
C VAL A 72 -10.85 7.64 -12.40
N LEU A 73 -10.67 7.99 -11.14
CA LEU A 73 -11.71 8.64 -10.35
C LEU A 73 -11.57 10.17 -10.42
N THR A 74 -12.52 10.79 -11.07
CA THR A 74 -12.60 12.24 -11.22
C THR A 74 -13.25 12.90 -10.00
N PRO A 75 -13.20 14.25 -9.85
CA PRO A 75 -13.92 14.95 -8.80
C PRO A 75 -15.44 14.74 -8.78
N TYR A 76 -16.01 14.28 -9.88
CA TYR A 76 -17.45 14.05 -10.04
C TYR A 76 -17.88 12.63 -9.66
N ASP A 77 -16.94 11.69 -9.61
CA ASP A 77 -17.23 10.32 -9.24
C ASP A 77 -17.55 10.22 -7.74
N LYS A 78 -18.58 9.42 -7.45
CA LYS A 78 -19.08 9.24 -6.09
C LYS A 78 -18.86 7.81 -5.64
N ALA A 79 -18.53 7.65 -4.35
CA ALA A 79 -18.54 6.34 -3.72
C ALA A 79 -19.98 5.79 -3.66
N SER A 80 -20.10 4.48 -3.85
CA SER A 80 -21.36 3.73 -3.66
C SER A 80 -21.26 2.87 -2.40
N LEU A 81 -21.15 3.54 -1.24
CA LEU A 81 -21.10 2.87 0.06
C LEU A 81 -22.46 2.23 0.38
N ASN A 82 -22.44 0.93 0.68
CA ASN A 82 -23.59 0.27 1.28
C ASN A 82 -23.81 0.75 2.74
N LYS A 83 -24.97 0.43 3.32
CA LYS A 83 -25.34 0.88 4.67
C LYS A 83 -24.37 0.38 5.74
N GLU A 84 -23.86 -0.83 5.60
CA GLU A 84 -22.92 -1.45 6.53
C GLU A 84 -21.55 -0.74 6.48
N ASN A 85 -20.95 -0.61 5.31
CA ASN A 85 -19.67 0.09 5.14
C ASN A 85 -19.75 1.55 5.57
N TYR A 86 -20.91 2.21 5.34
CA TYR A 86 -21.13 3.56 5.83
C TYR A 86 -21.12 3.62 7.37
N ALA A 87 -21.78 2.67 8.05
CA ALA A 87 -21.79 2.61 9.51
C ALA A 87 -20.39 2.30 10.08
N ILE A 88 -19.67 1.34 9.47
CA ILE A 88 -18.29 1.00 9.82
C ILE A 88 -17.39 2.22 9.66
N LEU A 89 -17.50 2.94 8.54
CA LEU A 89 -16.71 4.13 8.25
C LEU A 89 -16.93 5.22 9.31
N ARG A 90 -18.17 5.44 9.73
CA ARG A 90 -18.47 6.41 10.78
C ARG A 90 -17.93 6.02 12.14
N ALA A 91 -18.01 4.75 12.49
CA ALA A 91 -17.55 4.21 13.78
C ALA A 91 -16.02 4.06 13.86
N SER A 92 -15.30 4.07 12.73
CA SER A 92 -13.86 3.88 12.72
C SER A 92 -13.09 5.06 13.31
N ASP A 93 -11.97 4.77 13.94
CA ASP A 93 -11.01 5.75 14.43
C ASP A 93 -9.87 5.97 13.43
N THR A 94 -9.41 4.88 12.83
CA THR A 94 -8.24 4.87 11.96
C THR A 94 -8.50 4.03 10.71
N ILE A 95 -8.05 4.54 9.57
CA ILE A 95 -8.04 3.82 8.29
C ILE A 95 -6.60 3.49 7.92
N ILE A 96 -6.33 2.22 7.69
CA ILE A 96 -5.02 1.69 7.29
C ILE A 96 -5.09 1.32 5.82
N ILE A 97 -4.15 1.83 5.02
CA ILE A 97 -3.97 1.46 3.62
C ILE A 97 -2.68 0.66 3.51
N ASP A 98 -2.80 -0.65 3.37
CA ASP A 98 -1.63 -1.53 3.14
C ASP A 98 -1.29 -1.59 1.63
N GLU A 99 -0.02 -1.84 1.30
CA GLU A 99 0.52 -1.82 -0.08
C GLU A 99 0.21 -0.51 -0.84
N VAL A 100 0.35 0.63 -0.15
CA VAL A 100 -0.01 1.95 -0.68
C VAL A 100 0.81 2.37 -1.91
N SER A 101 1.97 1.77 -2.15
CA SER A 101 2.78 2.00 -3.36
C SER A 101 2.01 1.74 -4.66
N MET A 102 1.04 0.82 -4.63
CA MET A 102 0.19 0.47 -5.77
C MET A 102 -1.08 1.32 -5.87
N VAL A 103 -1.29 2.26 -4.96
CA VAL A 103 -2.50 3.09 -4.92
C VAL A 103 -2.28 4.38 -5.71
N ARG A 104 -3.18 4.67 -6.66
CA ARG A 104 -3.14 5.92 -7.45
C ARG A 104 -3.60 7.12 -6.63
N CYS A 105 -3.09 8.30 -6.99
CA CYS A 105 -3.44 9.56 -6.34
C CYS A 105 -4.94 9.91 -6.47
N ASP A 106 -5.57 9.62 -7.61
CA ASP A 106 -7.00 9.85 -7.82
C ASP A 106 -7.88 9.05 -6.83
N LEU A 107 -7.45 7.82 -6.52
CA LEU A 107 -8.15 6.96 -5.56
C LEU A 107 -8.04 7.53 -4.13
N ILE A 108 -6.88 8.07 -3.75
CA ILE A 108 -6.68 8.75 -2.46
C ILE A 108 -7.58 10.00 -2.34
N ASP A 109 -7.64 10.82 -3.40
CA ASP A 109 -8.51 12.00 -3.40
C ASP A 109 -9.99 11.64 -3.39
N ALA A 110 -10.40 10.56 -4.08
CA ALA A 110 -11.77 10.06 -4.01
C ALA A 110 -12.13 9.56 -2.60
N MET A 111 -11.21 8.88 -1.92
CA MET A 111 -11.36 8.50 -0.52
C MET A 111 -11.50 9.72 0.38
N ASN A 112 -10.62 10.72 0.21
CA ASN A 112 -10.67 11.98 0.96
C ASN A 112 -12.05 12.66 0.83
N ARG A 113 -12.53 12.87 -0.39
CA ARG A 113 -13.85 13.47 -0.65
C ARG A 113 -14.99 12.68 -0.02
N THR A 114 -14.92 11.35 -0.11
CA THR A 114 -15.93 10.46 0.47
C THR A 114 -15.95 10.57 2.00
N LEU A 115 -14.78 10.56 2.63
CA LEU A 115 -14.64 10.70 4.08
C LEU A 115 -15.15 12.05 4.58
N GLN A 116 -14.76 13.14 3.91
CA GLN A 116 -15.28 14.49 4.23
C GLN A 116 -16.81 14.55 4.18
N LYS A 117 -17.40 13.96 3.15
CA LYS A 117 -18.86 13.91 3.01
C LYS A 117 -19.51 13.06 4.11
N CYS A 118 -18.98 11.86 4.39
CA CYS A 118 -19.52 10.96 5.39
C CYS A 118 -19.39 11.51 6.81
N MET A 119 -18.30 12.20 7.11
CA MET A 119 -18.03 12.83 8.40
C MET A 119 -18.61 14.24 8.53
N LYS A 120 -19.19 14.79 7.45
CA LYS A 120 -19.78 16.13 7.38
C LYS A 120 -18.81 17.24 7.83
N ASN A 121 -17.55 17.13 7.43
CA ASN A 121 -16.53 18.16 7.69
C ASN A 121 -15.54 18.22 6.52
N THR A 122 -14.75 19.29 6.48
CA THR A 122 -13.79 19.57 5.39
C THR A 122 -12.34 19.24 5.76
N LEU A 123 -12.11 18.68 6.94
CA LEU A 123 -10.78 18.27 7.34
C LEU A 123 -10.26 17.17 6.41
N PRO A 124 -8.95 17.10 6.15
CA PRO A 124 -8.36 16.02 5.38
C PRO A 124 -8.83 14.65 5.91
N PHE A 125 -9.27 13.80 5.00
CA PHE A 125 -9.86 12.48 5.29
C PHE A 125 -11.02 12.51 6.30
N GLY A 126 -11.78 13.62 6.34
CA GLY A 126 -12.87 13.79 7.29
C GLY A 126 -12.42 13.79 8.75
N GLY A 127 -11.16 14.13 9.03
CA GLY A 127 -10.56 14.13 10.38
C GLY A 127 -10.18 12.74 10.91
N LYS A 128 -10.27 11.69 10.10
CA LYS A 128 -9.82 10.34 10.47
C LYS A 128 -8.30 10.24 10.47
N GLN A 129 -7.75 9.45 11.38
CA GLN A 129 -6.34 9.09 11.32
C GLN A 129 -6.11 8.16 10.13
N MET A 130 -5.12 8.46 9.28
CA MET A 130 -4.70 7.62 8.17
C MET A 130 -3.33 7.01 8.45
N LEU A 131 -3.23 5.70 8.29
CA LEU A 131 -1.95 4.99 8.27
C LEU A 131 -1.73 4.44 6.87
N PHE A 132 -0.77 5.02 6.17
CA PHE A 132 -0.31 4.52 4.89
C PHE A 132 0.85 3.55 5.12
N VAL A 133 0.78 2.34 4.53
CA VAL A 133 1.78 1.29 4.72
C VAL A 133 2.25 0.81 3.35
N GLY A 134 3.55 0.77 3.11
CA GLY A 134 4.07 0.30 1.82
C GLY A 134 5.55 0.51 1.64
N ASP A 135 6.04 0.10 0.49
CA ASP A 135 7.42 0.26 0.05
C ASP A 135 7.44 0.91 -1.34
N MET A 136 7.90 2.16 -1.43
CA MET A 136 7.88 2.94 -2.67
C MET A 136 8.87 2.43 -3.74
N PHE A 137 9.71 1.47 -3.41
CA PHE A 137 10.59 0.78 -4.35
C PHE A 137 10.02 -0.56 -4.85
N GLN A 138 8.79 -0.89 -4.46
CA GLN A 138 8.06 -2.04 -4.98
C GLN A 138 7.14 -1.62 -6.13
N LEU A 139 6.11 -2.43 -6.42
CA LEU A 139 5.24 -2.17 -7.56
C LEU A 139 4.54 -0.81 -7.46
N GLU A 140 4.65 -0.06 -8.53
CA GLU A 140 3.95 1.22 -8.71
C GLU A 140 2.49 1.02 -9.13
N PRO A 141 1.66 2.08 -9.05
CA PRO A 141 0.28 2.02 -9.50
C PRO A 141 0.18 1.67 -10.98
N VAL A 142 -0.77 0.79 -11.31
CA VAL A 142 -1.04 0.45 -12.71
C VAL A 142 -1.88 1.56 -13.34
N VAL A 143 -1.38 2.09 -14.47
CA VAL A 143 -2.09 3.08 -15.31
C VAL A 143 -2.14 2.52 -16.72
N THR A 144 -3.33 2.22 -17.21
CA THR A 144 -3.53 1.73 -18.58
C THR A 144 -3.36 2.87 -19.59
N ALA A 145 -3.30 2.54 -20.89
CA ALA A 145 -3.22 3.57 -21.92
C ALA A 145 -4.41 4.55 -21.87
N ASP A 146 -5.61 4.01 -21.65
CA ASP A 146 -6.85 4.79 -21.55
C ASP A 146 -6.86 5.66 -20.28
N ASP A 147 -6.34 5.13 -19.17
CA ASP A 147 -6.23 5.88 -17.91
C ASP A 147 -5.27 7.09 -18.01
N LYS A 148 -4.24 7.01 -18.87
CA LYS A 148 -3.21 8.06 -18.98
C LYS A 148 -3.80 9.41 -19.42
N GLU A 149 -4.71 9.41 -20.37
CA GLU A 149 -5.34 10.64 -20.85
C GLU A 149 -6.20 11.29 -19.77
N GLU A 150 -7.00 10.49 -19.06
CA GLU A 150 -7.85 10.99 -17.99
C GLU A 150 -7.04 11.45 -16.78
N MET A 151 -5.98 10.71 -16.41
CA MET A 151 -5.04 11.14 -15.38
C MET A 151 -4.38 12.47 -15.74
N LYS A 152 -3.89 12.64 -16.99
CA LYS A 152 -3.28 13.89 -17.45
C LYS A 152 -4.23 15.05 -17.38
N LYS A 153 -5.49 14.86 -17.73
CA LYS A 153 -6.53 15.90 -17.71
C LYS A 153 -6.79 16.42 -16.30
N HIS A 154 -6.78 15.57 -15.28
CA HIS A 154 -7.11 15.93 -13.89
C HIS A 154 -5.90 16.21 -13.01
N TYR A 155 -4.78 15.55 -13.26
CA TYR A 155 -3.55 15.62 -12.45
C TYR A 155 -2.35 16.20 -13.20
N GLY A 156 -2.52 16.58 -14.49
CA GLY A 156 -1.44 17.10 -15.31
C GLY A 156 -0.35 16.05 -15.55
N ASP A 157 0.90 16.49 -15.48
CA ASP A 157 2.06 15.62 -15.66
C ASP A 157 2.54 14.95 -14.34
N LYS A 158 1.73 15.03 -13.27
CA LYS A 158 2.03 14.35 -12.01
C LYS A 158 2.05 12.83 -12.22
N LYS A 159 3.04 12.17 -11.63
CA LYS A 159 3.06 10.70 -11.58
C LYS A 159 1.92 10.18 -10.70
N PRO A 160 1.39 8.97 -10.97
CA PRO A 160 0.16 8.46 -10.35
C PRO A 160 0.32 8.02 -8.89
N PHE A 161 1.48 8.23 -8.27
CA PHE A 161 1.75 7.80 -6.90
C PHE A 161 0.80 8.44 -5.89
N PHE A 162 0.45 7.69 -4.85
CA PHE A 162 -0.48 8.12 -3.82
C PHE A 162 -0.16 9.50 -3.22
N PHE A 163 1.12 9.80 -2.99
CA PHE A 163 1.57 11.06 -2.39
C PHE A 163 1.45 12.29 -3.32
N ASN A 164 1.09 12.09 -4.57
CA ASN A 164 0.75 13.17 -5.51
C ASN A 164 -0.75 13.53 -5.49
N ALA A 165 -1.54 12.90 -4.63
CA ALA A 165 -2.93 13.28 -4.40
C ALA A 165 -3.02 14.72 -3.86
N ASP A 166 -4.05 15.45 -4.30
CA ASP A 166 -4.22 16.87 -3.96
C ASP A 166 -4.41 17.10 -2.46
N VAL A 167 -4.97 16.12 -1.74
CA VAL A 167 -5.15 16.18 -0.29
C VAL A 167 -3.83 16.41 0.46
N PHE A 168 -2.70 15.94 -0.06
CA PHE A 168 -1.40 16.13 0.59
C PHE A 168 -0.83 17.57 0.47
N SER A 169 -1.51 18.45 -0.28
CA SER A 169 -1.26 19.89 -0.22
C SER A 169 -1.73 20.52 1.09
N TYR A 170 -2.61 19.84 1.82
CA TYR A 170 -3.25 20.35 3.06
C TYR A 170 -2.81 19.59 4.32
N ILE A 171 -2.08 18.48 4.19
CA ILE A 171 -1.63 17.66 5.31
C ILE A 171 -0.21 17.15 5.07
N THR A 172 0.63 17.19 6.10
CA THR A 172 1.95 16.59 6.08
C THR A 172 1.89 15.19 6.67
N ILE A 173 2.43 14.22 5.94
CA ILE A 173 2.54 12.83 6.37
C ILE A 173 4.01 12.53 6.68
N ASN A 174 4.32 12.30 7.94
CA ASN A 174 5.67 11.96 8.36
C ASN A 174 5.96 10.48 8.12
N PRO A 175 7.07 10.13 7.44
CA PRO A 175 7.45 8.74 7.24
C PRO A 175 8.14 8.17 8.49
N ILE A 176 7.85 6.90 8.79
CA ILE A 176 8.61 6.06 9.71
C ILE A 176 9.15 4.89 8.89
N GLU A 177 10.47 4.80 8.76
CA GLU A 177 11.11 3.76 7.97
C GLU A 177 11.58 2.61 8.85
N LEU A 178 11.01 1.41 8.63
CA LEU A 178 11.47 0.17 9.25
C LEU A 178 12.71 -0.35 8.52
N ARG A 179 13.82 -0.46 9.23
CA ARG A 179 15.12 -0.84 8.65
C ARG A 179 15.48 -2.30 8.88
N GLN A 180 15.01 -2.89 9.96
CA GLN A 180 15.36 -4.27 10.32
C GLN A 180 14.55 -5.27 9.48
N VAL A 181 15.23 -6.18 8.79
CA VAL A 181 14.62 -7.29 8.03
C VAL A 181 14.48 -8.51 8.93
N TYR A 182 13.31 -9.16 8.88
CA TYR A 182 13.00 -10.35 9.68
C TYR A 182 12.70 -11.60 8.84
N ARG A 183 12.39 -11.42 7.53
CA ARG A 183 11.96 -12.52 6.66
C ARG A 183 13.11 -13.40 6.20
N GLN A 184 14.25 -12.81 5.89
CA GLN A 184 15.45 -13.48 5.44
C GLN A 184 16.53 -13.38 6.50
N THR A 185 17.33 -14.45 6.66
CA THR A 185 18.50 -14.51 7.55
C THR A 185 19.81 -14.62 6.79
N ASP A 186 19.76 -14.89 5.48
CA ASP A 186 20.94 -14.90 4.60
C ASP A 186 21.36 -13.47 4.26
N GLU A 187 22.44 -13.01 4.90
CA GLU A 187 22.96 -11.66 4.73
C GLU A 187 23.41 -11.37 3.29
N ARG A 188 23.94 -12.36 2.57
CA ARG A 188 24.33 -12.19 1.17
C ARG A 188 23.12 -11.97 0.28
N PHE A 189 22.05 -12.72 0.52
CA PHE A 189 20.79 -12.54 -0.22
C PHE A 189 20.11 -11.20 0.11
N ILE A 190 20.14 -10.79 1.37
CA ILE A 190 19.64 -9.45 1.78
C ILE A 190 20.41 -8.34 1.08
N SER A 191 21.75 -8.44 1.06
CA SER A 191 22.61 -7.47 0.36
C SER A 191 22.34 -7.42 -1.15
N LEU A 192 22.18 -8.59 -1.79
CA LEU A 192 21.82 -8.68 -3.20
C LEU A 192 20.50 -7.96 -3.49
N LEU A 193 19.46 -8.20 -2.69
CA LEU A 193 18.16 -7.53 -2.86
C LEU A 193 18.27 -6.02 -2.63
N ASP A 194 19.12 -5.57 -1.71
CA ASP A 194 19.37 -4.15 -1.47
C ASP A 194 20.11 -3.50 -2.65
N ASN A 195 21.08 -4.18 -3.24
CA ASN A 195 21.77 -3.70 -4.42
C ASN A 195 20.82 -3.55 -5.61
N ILE A 196 19.91 -4.51 -5.80
CA ILE A 196 18.84 -4.40 -6.83
C ILE A 196 17.96 -3.18 -6.56
N ARG A 197 17.49 -3.03 -5.31
CA ARG A 197 16.60 -1.95 -4.90
C ARG A 197 17.22 -0.55 -5.12
N ASN A 198 18.51 -0.41 -4.84
CA ASN A 198 19.23 0.85 -4.90
C ASN A 198 19.94 1.09 -6.25
N GLU A 199 19.68 0.24 -7.24
CA GLU A 199 20.33 0.29 -8.56
C GLU A 199 21.88 0.20 -8.52
N ASN A 200 22.42 -0.47 -7.50
CA ASN A 200 23.87 -0.65 -7.25
C ASN A 200 24.34 -2.09 -7.53
N ILE A 201 23.72 -2.75 -8.52
CA ILE A 201 24.04 -4.12 -8.87
C ILE A 201 25.46 -4.21 -9.42
N CYS A 202 26.29 -5.06 -8.82
CA CYS A 202 27.65 -5.37 -9.30
C CYS A 202 27.68 -6.65 -10.16
N GLN A 203 28.85 -6.96 -10.76
CA GLN A 203 29.02 -8.15 -11.59
C GLN A 203 28.80 -9.46 -10.80
N ASP A 204 29.23 -9.51 -9.54
CA ASP A 204 29.02 -10.67 -8.66
C ASP A 204 27.52 -10.91 -8.35
N ASP A 205 26.76 -9.83 -8.16
CA ASP A 205 25.31 -9.90 -7.97
C ASP A 205 24.63 -10.48 -9.23
N MET A 206 25.03 -9.98 -10.41
CA MET A 206 24.52 -10.47 -11.69
C MET A 206 24.90 -11.94 -11.92
N ALA A 207 26.11 -12.34 -11.60
CA ALA A 207 26.54 -13.74 -11.68
C ALA A 207 25.73 -14.63 -10.75
N THR A 208 25.46 -14.16 -9.53
CA THR A 208 24.63 -14.87 -8.54
C THR A 208 23.19 -15.06 -9.03
N LEU A 209 22.55 -14.02 -9.59
CA LEU A 209 21.21 -14.09 -10.17
C LEU A 209 21.18 -15.05 -11.37
N ASN A 210 22.10 -14.88 -12.32
CA ASN A 210 22.17 -15.68 -13.53
C ASN A 210 22.47 -17.17 -13.24
N SER A 211 23.13 -17.48 -12.14
CA SER A 211 23.37 -18.86 -11.71
C SER A 211 22.07 -19.63 -11.40
N ARG A 212 20.94 -18.94 -11.25
CA ARG A 212 19.63 -19.53 -11.00
C ARG A 212 18.81 -19.77 -12.26
N VAL A 213 19.23 -19.21 -13.40
CA VAL A 213 18.55 -19.41 -14.70
C VAL A 213 18.67 -20.88 -15.13
N GLY A 214 17.55 -21.48 -15.52
CA GLY A 214 17.49 -22.87 -15.98
C GLY A 214 17.74 -23.93 -14.90
N LYS A 215 17.80 -23.57 -13.63
CA LYS A 215 17.89 -24.56 -12.54
C LYS A 215 16.57 -25.33 -12.44
N PRO A 216 16.61 -26.67 -12.38
CA PRO A 216 15.42 -27.46 -12.10
C PRO A 216 14.89 -27.12 -10.70
N TYR A 217 13.59 -27.13 -10.56
CA TYR A 217 12.92 -27.05 -9.26
C TYR A 217 12.54 -28.47 -8.80
N ASP A 218 12.32 -28.59 -7.51
CA ASP A 218 11.93 -29.84 -6.86
C ASP A 218 10.41 -30.03 -7.09
N ASP A 219 10.03 -31.02 -7.91
CA ASP A 219 8.65 -31.29 -8.28
C ASP A 219 7.80 -31.77 -7.08
N GLU A 220 8.44 -32.21 -5.97
CA GLU A 220 7.72 -32.60 -4.74
C GLU A 220 7.27 -31.39 -3.91
N LYS A 221 7.76 -30.19 -4.20
CA LYS A 221 7.41 -28.95 -3.54
C LYS A 221 6.40 -28.15 -4.35
N ALA A 222 5.46 -27.52 -3.66
CA ALA A 222 4.55 -26.57 -4.30
C ALA A 222 5.34 -25.42 -4.94
N VAL A 223 5.28 -25.30 -6.25
CA VAL A 223 5.97 -24.26 -7.02
C VAL A 223 4.95 -23.21 -7.50
N ILE A 224 5.28 -21.94 -7.29
CA ILE A 224 4.49 -20.83 -7.82
C ILE A 224 5.33 -20.12 -8.88
N THR A 225 4.79 -20.03 -10.08
CA THR A 225 5.44 -19.28 -11.18
C THR A 225 4.97 -17.82 -11.15
N LEU A 226 5.93 -16.89 -11.05
CA LEU A 226 5.67 -15.47 -11.13
C LEU A 226 5.93 -14.95 -12.54
N THR A 227 5.03 -14.12 -13.05
CA THR A 227 5.14 -13.54 -14.39
C THR A 227 4.90 -12.03 -14.33
N SER A 228 5.46 -11.31 -15.30
CA SER A 228 5.31 -9.85 -15.41
C SER A 228 3.95 -9.41 -15.95
N THR A 229 3.21 -10.29 -16.63
CA THR A 229 1.92 -9.96 -17.24
C THR A 229 0.93 -11.12 -17.18
N ASN A 230 -0.36 -10.80 -17.12
CA ASN A 230 -1.44 -11.79 -17.18
C ASN A 230 -1.42 -12.60 -18.50
N ARG A 231 -0.94 -12.01 -19.60
CA ARG A 231 -0.80 -12.73 -20.88
C ARG A 231 0.20 -13.87 -20.78
N VAL A 232 1.35 -13.63 -20.16
CA VAL A 232 2.36 -14.69 -19.94
C VAL A 232 1.82 -15.74 -18.97
N ALA A 233 1.16 -15.34 -17.87
CA ALA A 233 0.58 -16.26 -16.90
C ALA A 233 -0.48 -17.22 -17.50
N LYS A 234 -1.22 -16.78 -18.54
CA LYS A 234 -2.22 -17.62 -19.22
C LYS A 234 -1.62 -18.64 -20.18
N ASN A 235 -0.34 -18.50 -20.54
CA ASN A 235 0.36 -19.36 -21.49
C ASN A 235 1.26 -20.40 -20.78
N ILE A 236 1.27 -20.45 -19.47
CA ILE A 236 1.94 -21.44 -18.63
C ILE A 236 0.91 -22.46 -18.14
#